data_f6a913decdc6e3195269b6ae02910af7
#
_entry.id   f6a913decdc6e3195269b6ae02910af7
#
_cell.length_a   1.000
_cell.length_b   1.000
_cell.length_c   1.000
_cell.angle_alpha   90.00
_cell.angle_beta   90.00
_cell.angle_gamma   90.00
#
_symmetry.space_group_name_H-M   'P 1'
#
loop_
_entity.id
_entity.type
_entity.pdbx_description
1 polymer ?
#
loop_
_entity_poly.entity_id
_entity_poly.type
_entity_poly.pdbx_seq_one_letter_code
_entity_poly.pdbx_strand_id
1 'polypeptide(L)'
;MNSDKSKVNLMSQDEMYDPSISASKLLNGNRVYHYDLYDPPFYILSRYEDISYALREPDIFIEGHGNGPNFIDSSNGVLSDGEHHTLIRRIVQPNFLMGSIAKLEERLEEIAEELLDDVMGKDIWDIHDNLSFPLPVIIICEILGIPIDDIHKFKRWADATVEQMCSEDPQKF
;
A
#
# COMPACT_ATOMS: atom_id res chain seq x y z
N MET A 1 -29.02 -9.56 -18.82
CA MET A 1 -28.42 -10.31 -17.69
C MET A 1 -28.58 -9.45 -16.46
N ASN A 2 -29.45 -9.84 -15.53
CA ASN A 2 -29.57 -9.13 -14.25
C ASN A 2 -28.32 -9.43 -13.43
N SER A 3 -27.37 -8.50 -13.39
CA SER A 3 -26.31 -8.58 -12.39
C SER A 3 -26.99 -8.48 -11.02
N ASP A 4 -26.80 -9.51 -10.21
CA ASP A 4 -27.29 -9.53 -8.84
C ASP A 4 -26.62 -8.36 -8.09
N LYS A 5 -27.38 -7.26 -7.93
CA LYS A 5 -26.90 -6.02 -7.29
C LYS A 5 -26.47 -6.21 -5.81
N SER A 6 -26.71 -7.38 -5.25
CA SER A 6 -26.29 -7.73 -3.89
C SER A 6 -24.84 -8.23 -3.82
N LYS A 7 -24.27 -8.73 -4.92
CA LYS A 7 -22.88 -9.19 -4.95
C LYS A 7 -21.91 -8.00 -4.99
N VAL A 8 -20.79 -8.15 -4.28
CA VAL A 8 -19.64 -7.25 -4.36
C VAL A 8 -18.86 -7.58 -5.64
N ASN A 9 -18.48 -6.57 -6.39
CA ASN A 9 -17.59 -6.72 -7.55
C ASN A 9 -16.49 -5.66 -7.51
N LEU A 10 -15.41 -5.95 -6.79
CA LEU A 10 -14.28 -5.05 -6.59
C LEU A 10 -13.62 -4.59 -7.89
N MET A 11 -13.82 -5.32 -9.00
CA MET A 11 -13.27 -5.02 -10.32
C MET A 11 -14.27 -4.26 -11.22
N SER A 12 -15.48 -3.95 -10.73
CA SER A 12 -16.41 -3.14 -11.50
C SER A 12 -16.01 -1.67 -11.47
N GLN A 13 -16.22 -0.97 -12.59
CA GLN A 13 -15.92 0.46 -12.69
C GLN A 13 -16.63 1.27 -11.61
N ASP A 14 -17.91 0.97 -11.35
CA ASP A 14 -18.72 1.70 -10.37
C ASP A 14 -18.17 1.55 -8.94
N GLU A 15 -17.78 0.32 -8.54
CA GLU A 15 -17.24 0.05 -7.20
C GLU A 15 -15.79 0.53 -7.04
N MET A 16 -15.02 0.61 -8.13
CA MET A 16 -13.69 1.24 -8.12
C MET A 16 -13.77 2.76 -7.99
N TYR A 17 -14.76 3.40 -8.64
CA TYR A 17 -14.96 4.85 -8.53
C TYR A 17 -15.57 5.25 -7.18
N ASP A 18 -16.46 4.43 -6.64
CA ASP A 18 -17.08 4.64 -5.32
C ASP A 18 -16.93 3.40 -4.44
N PRO A 19 -15.83 3.28 -3.69
CA PRO A 19 -15.60 2.15 -2.78
C PRO A 19 -16.64 2.02 -1.67
N SER A 20 -17.45 3.05 -1.40
CA SER A 20 -18.52 3.01 -0.40
C SER A 20 -19.60 2.00 -0.77
N ILE A 21 -19.79 1.73 -2.05
CA ILE A 21 -20.73 0.73 -2.55
C ILE A 21 -20.34 -0.67 -2.06
N SER A 22 -19.08 -1.07 -2.30
CA SER A 22 -18.54 -2.36 -1.83
C SER A 22 -18.52 -2.43 -0.31
N ALA A 23 -18.05 -1.37 0.35
CA ALA A 23 -17.98 -1.30 1.80
C ALA A 23 -19.37 -1.49 2.43
N SER A 24 -20.39 -0.82 1.90
CA SER A 24 -21.78 -0.96 2.37
C SER A 24 -22.30 -2.38 2.22
N LYS A 25 -22.06 -3.02 1.07
CA LYS A 25 -22.47 -4.41 0.82
C LYS A 25 -21.79 -5.39 1.79
N LEU A 26 -20.48 -5.23 2.00
CA LEU A 26 -19.69 -6.08 2.89
C LEU A 26 -20.11 -5.92 4.36
N LEU A 27 -20.28 -4.69 4.84
CA LEU A 27 -20.66 -4.41 6.24
C LEU A 27 -22.08 -4.90 6.56
N ASN A 28 -23.01 -4.84 5.60
CA ASN A 28 -24.39 -5.29 5.78
C ASN A 28 -24.58 -6.78 5.40
N GLY A 29 -23.56 -7.41 4.83
CA GLY A 29 -23.58 -8.80 4.42
C GLY A 29 -23.04 -9.78 5.45
N ASN A 30 -22.56 -10.92 4.98
CA ASN A 30 -21.95 -11.95 5.79
C ASN A 30 -20.67 -11.43 6.47
N ARG A 31 -20.43 -11.86 7.70
CA ARG A 31 -19.23 -11.49 8.48
C ARG A 31 -17.92 -11.83 7.78
N VAL A 32 -17.90 -12.95 7.07
CA VAL A 32 -16.82 -13.37 6.18
C VAL A 32 -17.43 -13.52 4.80
N TYR A 33 -16.99 -12.69 3.86
CA TYR A 33 -17.52 -12.70 2.51
C TYR A 33 -16.62 -13.53 1.60
N HIS A 34 -17.18 -14.55 0.94
CA HIS A 34 -16.47 -15.34 -0.05
C HIS A 34 -16.53 -14.61 -1.40
N TYR A 35 -15.39 -14.16 -1.90
CA TYR A 35 -15.26 -13.50 -3.20
C TYR A 35 -14.88 -14.53 -4.26
N ASP A 36 -15.86 -14.88 -5.09
CA ASP A 36 -15.79 -15.94 -6.11
C ASP A 36 -15.60 -15.41 -7.55
N LEU A 37 -15.42 -14.10 -7.70
CA LEU A 37 -15.20 -13.44 -8.99
C LEU A 37 -13.73 -13.35 -9.39
N TYR A 38 -12.84 -13.90 -8.59
CA TYR A 38 -11.39 -13.94 -8.83
C TYR A 38 -10.88 -15.38 -8.77
N ASP A 39 -9.82 -15.69 -9.49
CA ASP A 39 -9.17 -17.01 -9.49
C ASP A 39 -7.71 -16.88 -9.02
N PRO A 40 -7.31 -17.48 -7.89
CA PRO A 40 -8.15 -18.25 -6.97
C PRO A 40 -9.12 -17.37 -6.16
N PRO A 41 -10.28 -17.92 -5.74
CA PRO A 41 -11.21 -17.19 -4.90
C PRO A 41 -10.62 -16.90 -3.52
N PHE A 42 -11.06 -15.82 -2.87
CA PHE A 42 -10.57 -15.41 -1.57
C PHE A 42 -11.69 -14.96 -0.64
N TYR A 43 -11.37 -14.71 0.63
CA TYR A 43 -12.31 -14.24 1.63
C TYR A 43 -12.01 -12.81 2.03
N ILE A 44 -13.07 -12.03 2.25
CA ILE A 44 -12.96 -10.62 2.66
C ILE A 44 -13.50 -10.48 4.09
N LEU A 45 -12.68 -9.91 4.96
CA LEU A 45 -13.07 -9.44 6.28
C LEU A 45 -13.33 -7.93 6.20
N SER A 46 -14.48 -7.48 6.71
CA SER A 46 -14.88 -6.06 6.65
C SER A 46 -15.16 -5.44 8.01
N ARG A 47 -15.29 -6.24 9.07
CA ARG A 47 -15.60 -5.75 10.40
C ARG A 47 -14.33 -5.53 11.22
N TYR A 48 -14.31 -4.45 11.96
CA TYR A 48 -13.16 -4.05 12.79
C TYR A 48 -12.66 -5.18 13.70
N GLU A 49 -13.58 -5.87 14.39
CA GLU A 49 -13.20 -6.95 15.33
C GLU A 49 -12.50 -8.11 14.60
N ASP A 50 -13.00 -8.49 13.41
CA ASP A 50 -12.45 -9.60 12.63
C ASP A 50 -11.08 -9.26 12.04
N ILE A 51 -10.94 -8.06 11.48
CA ILE A 51 -9.67 -7.55 10.98
C ILE A 51 -8.66 -7.42 12.12
N SER A 52 -9.09 -6.84 13.24
CA SER A 52 -8.25 -6.65 14.43
C SER A 52 -7.82 -7.99 15.05
N TYR A 53 -8.67 -9.00 14.99
CA TYR A 53 -8.33 -10.36 15.40
C TYR A 53 -7.29 -10.96 14.45
N ALA A 54 -7.55 -10.95 13.13
CA ALA A 54 -6.65 -11.52 12.14
C ALA A 54 -5.24 -10.90 12.22
N LEU A 55 -5.14 -9.58 12.38
CA LEU A 55 -3.85 -8.88 12.49
C LEU A 55 -3.08 -9.17 13.79
N ARG A 56 -3.72 -9.72 14.82
CA ARG A 56 -3.06 -10.06 16.10
C ARG A 56 -2.71 -11.51 16.25
N GLU A 57 -3.16 -12.36 15.34
CA GLU A 57 -2.97 -13.80 15.40
C GLU A 57 -2.04 -14.27 14.24
N PRO A 58 -0.74 -13.91 14.29
CA PRO A 58 0.21 -14.22 13.22
C PRO A 58 0.48 -15.71 13.05
N ASP A 59 0.16 -16.54 14.05
CA ASP A 59 0.28 -17.99 13.96
C ASP A 59 -0.88 -18.63 13.18
N ILE A 60 -1.98 -17.90 12.97
CA ILE A 60 -3.17 -18.34 12.23
C ILE A 60 -3.23 -17.67 10.87
N PHE A 61 -2.99 -16.35 10.82
CA PHE A 61 -3.03 -15.53 9.62
C PHE A 61 -1.63 -15.12 9.23
N ILE A 62 -1.09 -15.79 8.24
CA ILE A 62 0.30 -15.59 7.77
C ILE A 62 0.32 -14.76 6.50
N GLU A 63 1.42 -14.05 6.26
CA GLU A 63 1.67 -13.22 5.07
C GLU A 63 2.67 -13.85 4.10
N GLY A 64 3.32 -14.94 4.48
CA GLY A 64 4.40 -15.58 3.73
C GLY A 64 4.06 -16.05 2.32
N HIS A 65 2.78 -16.03 1.95
CA HIS A 65 2.30 -16.34 0.59
C HIS A 65 1.98 -15.10 -0.24
N GLY A 66 2.33 -13.90 0.23
CA GLY A 66 2.09 -12.64 -0.46
C GLY A 66 0.91 -11.85 0.10
N ASN A 67 0.81 -10.59 -0.31
CA ASN A 67 -0.19 -9.63 0.15
C ASN A 67 -1.18 -9.19 -0.93
N GLY A 68 -1.35 -9.98 -1.97
CA GLY A 68 -2.25 -9.70 -3.08
C GLY A 68 -2.99 -10.94 -3.57
N PRO A 69 -3.96 -10.76 -4.46
CA PRO A 69 -4.71 -11.87 -5.03
C PRO A 69 -3.83 -12.83 -5.86
N ASN A 70 -2.74 -12.33 -6.43
CA ASN A 70 -1.72 -13.14 -7.10
C ASN A 70 -0.69 -13.55 -6.06
N PHE A 71 -0.78 -14.80 -5.60
CA PHE A 71 0.14 -15.37 -4.64
C PHE A 71 1.55 -15.42 -5.21
N ILE A 72 2.39 -14.47 -4.83
CA ILE A 72 3.82 -14.52 -5.07
C ILE A 72 4.43 -15.06 -3.78
N ASP A 73 4.93 -16.28 -3.85
CA ASP A 73 5.68 -16.88 -2.75
C ASP A 73 7.02 -16.14 -2.62
N SER A 74 7.00 -15.06 -1.87
CA SER A 74 8.20 -14.30 -1.52
C SER A 74 8.32 -14.24 -0.01
N SER A 75 9.14 -15.11 0.54
CA SER A 75 9.46 -15.15 1.98
C SER A 75 10.44 -14.04 2.41
N ASN A 76 10.46 -12.91 1.73
CA ASN A 76 11.42 -11.85 1.97
C ASN A 76 10.79 -10.58 2.55
N GLY A 77 11.41 -10.03 3.58
CA GLY A 77 11.08 -8.72 4.14
C GLY A 77 9.69 -8.64 4.75
N VAL A 78 8.87 -7.75 4.24
CA VAL A 78 7.50 -7.47 4.73
C VAL A 78 6.57 -8.67 4.56
N LEU A 79 6.82 -9.52 3.56
CA LEU A 79 6.03 -10.72 3.25
C LEU A 79 6.55 -11.97 3.97
N SER A 80 7.33 -11.83 5.03
CA SER A 80 7.83 -12.93 5.84
C SER A 80 7.09 -13.02 7.16
N ASP A 81 7.07 -14.21 7.74
CA ASP A 81 6.45 -14.49 9.03
C ASP A 81 7.50 -14.90 10.09
N GLY A 82 7.07 -15.01 11.35
CA GLY A 82 7.83 -15.58 12.44
C GLY A 82 9.12 -14.83 12.77
N GLU A 83 10.19 -15.61 12.99
CA GLU A 83 11.49 -15.07 13.43
C GLU A 83 12.15 -14.19 12.36
N HIS A 84 11.98 -14.53 11.09
CA HIS A 84 12.54 -13.76 9.97
C HIS A 84 11.93 -12.37 9.89
N HIS A 85 10.61 -12.27 9.94
CA HIS A 85 9.90 -10.99 10.03
C HIS A 85 10.38 -10.18 11.25
N THR A 86 10.44 -10.82 12.41
CA THR A 86 10.88 -10.18 13.67
C THR A 86 12.28 -9.61 13.55
N LEU A 87 13.20 -10.34 12.91
CA LEU A 87 14.56 -9.89 12.69
C LEU A 87 14.61 -8.63 11.81
N ILE A 88 13.96 -8.67 10.65
CA ILE A 88 13.93 -7.53 9.71
C ILE A 88 13.27 -6.32 10.35
N ARG A 89 12.12 -6.51 11.00
CA ARG A 89 11.40 -5.43 11.69
C ARG A 89 12.27 -4.78 12.79
N ARG A 90 13.04 -5.56 13.53
CA ARG A 90 13.95 -5.05 14.57
C ARG A 90 15.05 -4.15 14.00
N ILE A 91 15.51 -4.43 12.78
CA ILE A 91 16.52 -3.61 12.08
C ILE A 91 15.90 -2.28 11.62
N VAL A 92 14.72 -2.32 11.07
CA VAL A 92 14.08 -1.15 10.42
C VAL A 92 13.36 -0.25 11.42
N GLN A 93 12.63 -0.83 12.37
CA GLN A 93 11.74 -0.13 13.31
C GLN A 93 12.38 1.05 14.06
N PRO A 94 13.64 1.01 14.52
CA PRO A 94 14.23 2.14 15.25
C PRO A 94 14.20 3.46 14.50
N ASN A 95 14.28 3.42 13.15
CA ASN A 95 14.24 4.62 12.31
C ASN A 95 12.83 5.25 12.25
N PHE A 96 11.79 4.48 12.58
CA PHE A 96 10.39 4.90 12.54
C PHE A 96 9.78 5.14 13.94
N LEU A 97 10.59 5.15 14.99
CA LEU A 97 10.11 5.54 16.31
C LEU A 97 9.80 7.04 16.36
N MET A 98 8.85 7.42 17.20
CA MET A 98 8.39 8.83 17.36
C MET A 98 9.56 9.81 17.49
N GLY A 99 10.58 9.48 18.31
CA GLY A 99 11.75 10.35 18.50
C GLY A 99 12.67 10.44 17.28
N SER A 100 12.66 9.46 16.38
CA SER A 100 13.40 9.50 15.11
C SER A 100 12.63 10.30 14.07
N ILE A 101 11.32 10.08 13.97
CA ILE A 101 10.44 10.82 13.07
C ILE A 101 10.39 12.32 13.41
N ALA A 102 10.30 12.67 14.69
CA ALA A 102 10.29 14.08 15.12
C ALA A 102 11.54 14.87 14.67
N LYS A 103 12.66 14.20 14.45
CA LYS A 103 13.88 14.87 13.93
C LYS A 103 13.81 15.19 12.44
N LEU A 104 12.86 14.61 11.74
CA LEU A 104 12.65 14.85 10.30
C LEU A 104 11.72 16.06 10.04
N GLU A 105 11.09 16.62 11.08
CA GLU A 105 10.11 17.70 10.93
C GLU A 105 10.72 18.90 10.21
N GLU A 106 11.85 19.41 10.72
CA GLU A 106 12.58 20.52 10.11
C GLU A 106 12.99 20.22 8.66
N ARG A 107 13.48 19.00 8.42
CA ARG A 107 13.89 18.58 7.07
C ARG A 107 12.70 18.43 6.12
N LEU A 108 11.54 17.98 6.61
CA LEU A 108 10.30 17.92 5.85
C LEU A 108 9.82 19.33 5.44
N GLU A 109 9.91 20.30 6.34
CA GLU A 109 9.57 21.69 6.04
C GLU A 109 10.48 22.24 4.95
N GLU A 110 11.82 22.07 5.07
CA GLU A 110 12.78 22.49 4.06
C GLU A 110 12.47 21.91 2.67
N ILE A 111 12.26 20.59 2.58
CA ILE A 111 11.96 19.94 1.29
C ILE A 111 10.63 20.44 0.71
N ALA A 112 9.62 20.65 1.57
CA ALA A 112 8.34 21.18 1.12
C ALA A 112 8.48 22.61 0.58
N GLU A 113 9.27 23.45 1.23
CA GLU A 113 9.59 24.81 0.76
C GLU A 113 10.34 24.78 -0.56
N GLU A 114 11.39 23.96 -0.69
CA GLU A 114 12.15 23.79 -1.95
C GLU A 114 11.22 23.38 -3.11
N LEU A 115 10.34 22.40 -2.89
CA LEU A 115 9.39 21.95 -3.91
C LEU A 115 8.34 23.00 -4.29
N LEU A 116 7.90 23.78 -3.32
CA LEU A 116 6.96 24.91 -3.57
C LEU A 116 7.64 26.06 -4.30
N ASP A 117 8.88 26.39 -3.96
CA ASP A 117 9.64 27.43 -4.63
C ASP A 117 9.83 27.12 -6.13
N ASP A 118 10.02 25.86 -6.51
CA ASP A 118 10.15 25.41 -7.90
C ASP A 118 8.89 25.67 -8.74
N VAL A 119 7.73 25.83 -8.11
CA VAL A 119 6.46 26.12 -8.79
C VAL A 119 5.96 27.54 -8.61
N MET A 120 6.63 28.32 -7.76
CA MET A 120 6.30 29.73 -7.53
C MET A 120 6.37 30.53 -8.83
N GLY A 121 5.31 31.30 -9.12
CA GLY A 121 5.19 32.11 -10.33
C GLY A 121 4.68 31.35 -11.56
N LYS A 122 4.37 30.08 -11.46
CA LYS A 122 3.64 29.34 -12.49
C LYS A 122 2.13 29.58 -12.31
N ASP A 123 1.43 29.89 -13.41
CA ASP A 123 -0.02 30.09 -13.38
C ASP A 123 -0.80 28.80 -13.04
N ILE A 124 -0.29 27.66 -13.51
CA ILE A 124 -0.87 26.32 -13.29
C ILE A 124 0.26 25.34 -13.05
N TRP A 125 0.12 24.48 -12.04
CA TRP A 125 1.04 23.38 -11.76
C TRP A 125 0.27 22.17 -11.20
N ASP A 126 0.84 21.00 -11.35
CA ASP A 126 0.26 19.75 -10.85
C ASP A 126 0.75 19.47 -9.43
N ILE A 127 -0.18 19.39 -8.48
CA ILE A 127 0.15 19.16 -7.06
C ILE A 127 0.72 17.76 -6.83
N HIS A 128 0.29 16.78 -7.64
CA HIS A 128 0.79 15.42 -7.52
C HIS A 128 2.27 15.39 -7.92
N ASP A 129 2.59 15.85 -9.12
CA ASP A 129 3.92 15.74 -9.69
C ASP A 129 4.94 16.67 -9.01
N ASN A 130 4.49 17.81 -8.49
CA ASN A 130 5.39 18.82 -7.94
C ASN A 130 5.50 18.80 -6.41
N LEU A 131 4.57 18.16 -5.68
CA LEU A 131 4.58 18.18 -4.20
C LEU A 131 4.25 16.82 -3.59
N SER A 132 3.01 16.31 -3.79
CA SER A 132 2.51 15.18 -3.00
C SER A 132 3.19 13.86 -3.33
N PHE A 133 3.77 13.72 -4.52
CA PHE A 133 4.60 12.59 -4.89
C PHE A 133 6.08 12.77 -4.46
N PRO A 134 6.81 13.85 -4.85
CA PRO A 134 8.24 13.95 -4.55
C PRO A 134 8.54 14.06 -3.06
N LEU A 135 7.74 14.77 -2.27
CA LEU A 135 7.99 14.99 -0.85
C LEU A 135 8.19 13.68 -0.05
N PRO A 136 7.26 12.72 -0.02
CA PRO A 136 7.46 11.47 0.71
C PRO A 136 8.57 10.60 0.11
N VAL A 137 8.77 10.64 -1.19
CA VAL A 137 9.83 9.85 -1.83
C VAL A 137 11.21 10.35 -1.45
N ILE A 138 11.45 11.66 -1.41
CA ILE A 138 12.71 12.27 -0.97
C ILE A 138 13.00 11.87 0.47
N ILE A 139 12.03 12.00 1.37
CA ILE A 139 12.19 11.63 2.79
C ILE A 139 12.52 10.15 2.96
N ILE A 140 11.84 9.26 2.24
CA ILE A 140 12.14 7.81 2.30
C ILE A 140 13.55 7.54 1.77
N CYS A 141 13.96 8.20 0.68
CA CYS A 141 15.32 8.06 0.16
C CYS A 141 16.36 8.52 1.19
N GLU A 142 16.13 9.64 1.89
CA GLU A 142 17.03 10.11 2.94
C GLU A 142 17.09 9.15 4.13
N ILE A 143 15.95 8.63 4.59
CA ILE A 143 15.90 7.62 5.69
C ILE A 143 16.66 6.34 5.31
N LEU A 144 16.58 5.92 4.05
CA LEU A 144 17.25 4.72 3.55
C LEU A 144 18.69 4.96 3.09
N GLY A 145 19.15 6.22 3.06
CA GLY A 145 20.48 6.58 2.56
C GLY A 145 20.63 6.43 1.04
N ILE A 146 19.54 6.54 0.28
CA ILE A 146 19.54 6.47 -1.18
C ILE A 146 19.94 7.84 -1.74
N PRO A 147 20.95 7.91 -2.66
CA PRO A 147 21.33 9.16 -3.29
C PRO A 147 20.17 9.79 -4.06
N ILE A 148 20.00 11.11 -3.94
CA ILE A 148 18.91 11.85 -4.57
C ILE A 148 18.90 11.73 -6.08
N ASP A 149 20.06 11.56 -6.72
CA ASP A 149 20.21 11.34 -8.15
C ASP A 149 19.52 10.04 -8.64
N ASP A 150 19.29 9.09 -7.74
CA ASP A 150 18.63 7.82 -8.03
C ASP A 150 17.11 7.83 -7.76
N ILE A 151 16.54 8.97 -7.36
CA ILE A 151 15.11 9.08 -7.00
C ILE A 151 14.18 8.62 -8.12
N HIS A 152 14.52 8.93 -9.38
CA HIS A 152 13.72 8.50 -10.53
C HIS A 152 13.80 6.99 -10.80
N LYS A 153 14.91 6.35 -10.43
CA LYS A 153 15.02 4.89 -10.48
C LYS A 153 14.19 4.26 -9.37
N PHE A 154 14.29 4.81 -8.16
CA PHE A 154 13.51 4.37 -7.01
C PHE A 154 12.01 4.47 -7.29
N LYS A 155 11.56 5.61 -7.88
CA LYS A 155 10.16 5.77 -8.31
C LYS A 155 9.73 4.63 -9.24
N ARG A 156 10.47 4.37 -10.31
CA ARG A 156 10.11 3.33 -11.28
C ARG A 156 10.02 1.94 -10.65
N TRP A 157 10.90 1.63 -9.70
CA TRP A 157 10.87 0.36 -8.99
C TRP A 157 9.68 0.26 -8.03
N ALA A 158 9.35 1.35 -7.33
CA ALA A 158 8.18 1.41 -6.46
C ALA A 158 6.89 1.28 -7.27
N ASP A 159 6.75 2.02 -8.36
CA ASP A 159 5.60 1.96 -9.27
C ASP A 159 5.44 0.53 -9.84
N ALA A 160 6.52 -0.07 -10.34
CA ALA A 160 6.51 -1.44 -10.88
C ALA A 160 6.12 -2.48 -9.82
N THR A 161 6.55 -2.31 -8.57
CA THR A 161 6.19 -3.20 -7.47
C THR A 161 4.70 -3.12 -7.17
N VAL A 162 4.14 -1.91 -7.10
CA VAL A 162 2.70 -1.72 -6.87
C VAL A 162 1.89 -2.24 -8.06
N GLU A 163 2.33 -1.96 -9.29
CA GLU A 163 1.67 -2.42 -10.50
C GLU A 163 1.66 -3.96 -10.59
N GLN A 164 2.76 -4.63 -10.20
CA GLN A 164 2.84 -6.08 -10.11
C GLN A 164 1.85 -6.65 -9.09
N MET A 165 1.71 -6.02 -7.92
CA MET A 165 0.77 -6.44 -6.89
C MET A 165 -0.69 -6.32 -7.33
N CYS A 166 -1.00 -5.36 -8.20
CA CYS A 166 -2.35 -5.08 -8.70
C CYS A 166 -2.63 -5.72 -10.07
N SER A 167 -1.64 -6.31 -10.74
CA SER A 167 -1.80 -6.86 -12.08
C SER A 167 -2.52 -8.19 -12.08
N GLU A 168 -3.47 -8.36 -13.00
CA GLU A 168 -4.09 -9.66 -13.30
C GLU A 168 -3.14 -10.61 -14.04
N ASP A 169 -2.03 -10.09 -14.60
CA ASP A 169 -1.02 -10.87 -15.35
C ASP A 169 0.36 -10.71 -14.70
N PRO A 170 0.77 -11.67 -13.83
CA PRO A 170 2.07 -11.64 -13.16
C PRO A 170 3.27 -11.79 -14.10
N GLN A 171 3.06 -12.17 -15.38
CA GLN A 171 4.14 -12.34 -16.37
C GLN A 171 4.41 -11.08 -17.20
N LYS A 172 3.70 -10.00 -16.92
CA LYS A 172 3.80 -8.75 -17.68
C LYS A 172 5.00 -7.87 -17.29
N PHE A 173 5.75 -8.27 -16.24
CA PHE A 173 6.88 -7.52 -15.68
C PHE A 173 8.15 -8.35 -15.60
#